data_8178664bbedbe92bf1cae11ff211d60f
#
_entry.id   8178664bbedbe92bf1cae11ff211d60f
#
_cell.length_a   1.000
_cell.length_b   1.000
_cell.length_c   1.000
_cell.angle_alpha   90.00
_cell.angle_beta   90.00
_cell.angle_gamma   90.00
#
_symmetry.space_group_name_H-M   'P 1'
#
loop_
_entity.id
_entity.type
_entity.pdbx_description
1 polymer ?
#
loop_
_entity_poly.entity_id
_entity_poly.type
_entity_poly.pdbx_seq_one_letter_code
_entity_poly.pdbx_strand_id
1 'polypeptide(L)'
;VVVIGGDGSLRGARQLADLGVAVVGLPGTIDNDIWGTDYTIGFDTACNTILDAINKLKDTASAHSRVIVLEVMGRKSGLLAVMTGIAGGAEKILIPEVKFDVNELSNQIKFSHAAGKWYSIIVLAEGAGSAVEIGKVIGEQTGLDTRVSVLGHIQRGGSPPLFYVFRFIAV
;
A
#
# COMPACT_ATOMS: atom_id res chain seq x y z
N VAL A 1 -30.12 6.49 9.37
CA VAL A 1 -28.98 7.15 8.68
C VAL A 1 -28.03 6.10 8.16
N VAL A 2 -27.55 6.23 6.92
CA VAL A 2 -26.49 5.38 6.36
C VAL A 2 -25.19 6.19 6.34
N VAL A 3 -24.13 5.64 6.95
CA VAL A 3 -22.80 6.28 7.00
C VAL A 3 -21.82 5.42 6.22
N ILE A 4 -21.24 5.99 5.16
CA ILE A 4 -20.26 5.33 4.32
C ILE A 4 -18.88 5.96 4.59
N GLY A 5 -17.89 5.17 5.02
CA GLY A 5 -16.57 5.72 5.31
C GLY A 5 -15.65 4.77 6.04
N GLY A 6 -14.52 5.30 6.52
CA GLY A 6 -13.54 4.60 7.30
C GLY A 6 -13.77 4.70 8.82
N ASP A 7 -12.75 4.33 9.58
CA ASP A 7 -12.77 4.26 11.05
C ASP A 7 -13.34 5.53 11.71
N GLY A 8 -12.88 6.72 11.33
CA GLY A 8 -13.38 7.99 11.90
C GLY A 8 -14.87 8.21 11.66
N SER A 9 -15.37 7.93 10.44
CA SER A 9 -16.80 8.08 10.10
C SER A 9 -17.65 7.06 10.87
N LEU A 10 -17.17 5.82 11.01
CA LEU A 10 -17.88 4.77 11.73
C LEU A 10 -17.91 5.01 13.25
N ARG A 11 -16.87 5.61 13.81
CA ARG A 11 -16.90 6.08 15.21
C ARG A 11 -17.96 7.17 15.43
N GLY A 12 -18.07 8.12 14.51
CA GLY A 12 -19.17 9.11 14.54
C GLY A 12 -20.54 8.46 14.40
N ALA A 13 -20.68 7.47 13.52
CA ALA A 13 -21.89 6.67 13.37
C ALA A 13 -22.30 5.96 14.67
N ARG A 14 -21.32 5.40 15.40
CA ARG A 14 -21.50 4.79 16.71
C ARG A 14 -22.07 5.80 17.73
N GLN A 15 -21.49 7.00 17.78
CA GLN A 15 -21.99 8.05 18.70
C GLN A 15 -23.42 8.44 18.40
N LEU A 16 -23.82 8.52 17.11
CA LEU A 16 -25.19 8.76 16.73
C LEU A 16 -26.13 7.62 17.18
N ALA A 17 -25.68 6.37 17.03
CA ALA A 17 -26.45 5.22 17.50
C ALA A 17 -26.64 5.22 19.02
N ASP A 18 -25.62 5.61 19.79
CA ASP A 18 -25.67 5.74 21.24
C ASP A 18 -26.67 6.83 21.70
N LEU A 19 -26.96 7.81 20.83
CA LEU A 19 -28.01 8.83 21.01
C LEU A 19 -29.41 8.38 20.55
N GLY A 20 -29.58 7.11 20.18
CA GLY A 20 -30.87 6.55 19.76
C GLY A 20 -31.20 6.71 18.26
N VAL A 21 -30.27 7.20 17.43
CA VAL A 21 -30.46 7.31 15.99
C VAL A 21 -30.24 5.94 15.34
N ALA A 22 -31.17 5.48 14.51
CA ALA A 22 -30.98 4.27 13.72
C ALA A 22 -29.89 4.51 12.65
N VAL A 23 -28.75 3.80 12.76
CA VAL A 23 -27.58 3.98 11.89
C VAL A 23 -27.14 2.65 11.30
N VAL A 24 -26.77 2.68 10.01
CA VAL A 24 -26.09 1.59 9.31
C VAL A 24 -24.75 2.10 8.81
N GLY A 25 -23.66 1.43 9.16
CA GLY A 25 -22.30 1.76 8.70
C GLY A 25 -21.88 0.89 7.52
N LEU A 26 -21.32 1.51 6.47
CA LEU A 26 -20.72 0.81 5.34
C LEU A 26 -19.21 1.15 5.28
N PRO A 27 -18.30 0.13 5.27
CA PRO A 27 -16.85 0.34 5.33
C PRO A 27 -16.29 0.79 3.97
N GLY A 28 -16.38 2.10 3.67
CA GLY A 28 -15.98 2.70 2.40
C GLY A 28 -14.51 3.10 2.30
N THR A 29 -13.63 2.58 3.18
CA THR A 29 -12.19 2.88 3.18
C THR A 29 -11.39 1.96 2.24
N ILE A 30 -10.12 2.35 1.96
CA ILE A 30 -9.13 1.52 1.26
C ILE A 30 -8.20 0.77 2.23
N ASP A 31 -8.14 1.15 3.51
CA ASP A 31 -7.12 0.69 4.46
C ASP A 31 -7.36 -0.74 4.97
N ASN A 32 -8.58 -1.24 4.81
CA ASN A 32 -9.05 -2.56 5.28
C ASN A 32 -8.79 -2.81 6.78
N ASP A 33 -8.93 -1.75 7.59
CA ASP A 33 -8.63 -1.71 9.03
C ASP A 33 -9.87 -1.67 9.92
N ILE A 34 -11.05 -2.01 9.38
CA ILE A 34 -12.32 -1.99 10.10
C ILE A 34 -12.60 -3.36 10.70
N TRP A 35 -12.66 -3.40 12.03
CA TRP A 35 -13.01 -4.62 12.76
C TRP A 35 -14.39 -5.16 12.38
N GLY A 36 -14.49 -6.47 12.21
CA GLY A 36 -15.75 -7.15 11.83
C GLY A 36 -16.07 -7.11 10.33
N THR A 37 -15.13 -6.69 9.52
CA THR A 37 -15.23 -6.70 8.06
C THR A 37 -14.03 -7.46 7.46
N ASP A 38 -14.28 -8.36 6.53
CA ASP A 38 -13.22 -9.09 5.83
C ASP A 38 -12.55 -8.20 4.77
N TYR A 39 -13.37 -7.47 4.02
CA TYR A 39 -12.92 -6.55 2.98
C TYR A 39 -13.71 -5.25 3.02
N THR A 40 -13.00 -4.13 3.07
CA THR A 40 -13.58 -2.82 2.87
C THR A 40 -13.79 -2.52 1.39
N ILE A 41 -14.75 -1.66 1.06
CA ILE A 41 -15.23 -1.44 -0.31
C ILE A 41 -14.13 -0.94 -1.24
N GLY A 42 -13.21 -0.10 -0.74
CA GLY A 42 -12.16 0.51 -1.55
C GLY A 42 -10.86 -0.29 -1.63
N PHE A 43 -10.67 -1.31 -0.78
CA PHE A 43 -9.39 -2.00 -0.62
C PHE A 43 -8.89 -2.64 -1.91
N ASP A 44 -9.72 -3.44 -2.56
CA ASP A 44 -9.33 -4.19 -3.76
C ASP A 44 -9.08 -3.27 -4.97
N THR A 45 -9.88 -2.20 -5.08
CA THR A 45 -9.64 -1.14 -6.09
C THR A 45 -8.29 -0.47 -5.87
N ALA A 46 -7.93 -0.16 -4.61
CA ALA A 46 -6.62 0.38 -4.28
C ALA A 46 -5.50 -0.61 -4.59
N CYS A 47 -5.67 -1.90 -4.28
CA CYS A 47 -4.71 -2.94 -4.64
C CYS A 47 -4.46 -2.99 -6.15
N ASN A 48 -5.50 -2.94 -6.97
CA ASN A 48 -5.35 -2.94 -8.42
C ASN A 48 -4.61 -1.69 -8.93
N THR A 49 -4.91 -0.52 -8.39
CA THR A 49 -4.22 0.72 -8.72
C THR A 49 -2.73 0.65 -8.38
N ILE A 50 -2.39 0.09 -7.21
CA ILE A 50 -1.00 -0.09 -6.79
C ILE A 50 -0.28 -1.13 -7.68
N LEU A 51 -0.94 -2.26 -7.99
CA LEU A 51 -0.37 -3.29 -8.87
C LEU A 51 -0.08 -2.76 -10.28
N ASP A 52 -0.97 -1.96 -10.84
CA ASP A 52 -0.74 -1.29 -12.13
C ASP A 52 0.50 -0.36 -12.05
N ALA A 53 0.65 0.39 -10.96
CA ALA A 53 1.84 1.21 -10.74
C ALA A 53 3.11 0.36 -10.58
N ILE A 54 3.08 -0.73 -9.81
CA ILE A 54 4.22 -1.64 -9.66
C ILE A 54 4.66 -2.19 -11.02
N ASN A 55 3.72 -2.63 -11.85
CA ASN A 55 4.04 -3.19 -13.17
C ASN A 55 4.72 -2.15 -14.07
N LYS A 56 4.20 -0.93 -14.13
CA LYS A 56 4.82 0.17 -14.88
C LYS A 56 6.21 0.54 -14.36
N LEU A 57 6.40 0.52 -13.04
CA LEU A 57 7.69 0.80 -12.42
C LEU A 57 8.70 -0.31 -12.66
N LYS A 58 8.27 -1.57 -12.73
CA LYS A 58 9.14 -2.70 -13.07
C LYS A 58 9.76 -2.56 -14.46
N ASP A 59 8.97 -2.17 -15.47
CA ASP A 59 9.47 -1.99 -16.82
C ASP A 59 10.61 -0.96 -16.85
N THR A 60 10.39 0.18 -16.18
CA THR A 60 11.41 1.23 -16.06
C THR A 60 12.60 0.80 -15.20
N ALA A 61 12.38 0.09 -14.09
CA ALA A 61 13.44 -0.35 -13.20
C ALA A 61 14.37 -1.35 -13.89
N SER A 62 13.79 -2.31 -14.61
CA SER A 62 14.56 -3.33 -15.35
C SER A 62 15.39 -2.74 -16.48
N ALA A 63 14.84 -1.78 -17.22
CA ALA A 63 15.53 -1.15 -18.35
C ALA A 63 16.76 -0.29 -17.92
N HIS A 64 16.77 0.19 -16.67
CA HIS A 64 17.79 1.12 -16.18
C HIS A 64 18.57 0.64 -14.97
N SER A 65 18.43 -0.61 -14.56
CA SER A 65 19.14 -1.20 -13.40
C SER A 65 18.93 -0.38 -12.11
N ARG A 66 17.68 -0.05 -11.79
CA ARG A 66 17.32 0.86 -10.70
C ARG A 66 16.77 0.14 -9.47
N VAL A 67 16.96 0.78 -8.33
CA VAL A 67 16.19 0.50 -7.12
C VAL A 67 15.01 1.48 -7.07
N ILE A 68 13.79 0.97 -6.92
CA ILE A 68 12.60 1.81 -6.74
C ILE A 68 12.00 1.58 -5.37
N VAL A 69 11.79 2.67 -4.64
CA VAL A 69 11.04 2.67 -3.39
C VAL A 69 9.65 3.26 -3.68
N LEU A 70 8.64 2.42 -3.60
CA LEU A 70 7.23 2.78 -3.85
C LEU A 70 6.49 2.93 -2.53
N GLU A 71 6.05 4.14 -2.19
CA GLU A 71 5.24 4.41 -1.01
C GLU A 71 3.76 4.24 -1.34
N VAL A 72 3.07 3.46 -0.50
CA VAL A 72 1.64 3.22 -0.61
C VAL A 72 0.92 3.63 0.67
N MET A 73 -0.34 3.99 0.54
CA MET A 73 -1.20 4.35 1.67
C MET A 73 -1.50 3.14 2.57
N GLY A 74 -2.30 3.33 3.60
CA GLY A 74 -2.69 2.31 4.56
C GLY A 74 -2.65 2.82 6.00
N ARG A 75 -2.25 4.07 6.23
CA ARG A 75 -2.10 4.70 7.54
C ARG A 75 -1.21 3.86 8.47
N LYS A 76 -1.82 3.21 9.48
CA LYS A 76 -1.14 2.36 10.45
C LYS A 76 -1.14 0.88 10.07
N SER A 77 -1.76 0.51 8.95
CA SER A 77 -1.85 -0.85 8.43
C SER A 77 -0.91 -1.03 7.24
N GLY A 78 -0.10 -2.07 7.29
CA GLY A 78 0.75 -2.50 6.17
C GLY A 78 0.04 -3.37 5.13
N LEU A 79 -1.27 -3.62 5.28
CA LEU A 79 -1.97 -4.64 4.49
C LEU A 79 -1.97 -4.35 2.98
N LEU A 80 -2.18 -3.08 2.57
CA LEU A 80 -2.05 -2.68 1.16
C LEU A 80 -0.65 -2.99 0.62
N ALA A 81 0.39 -2.63 1.37
CA ALA A 81 1.78 -2.89 0.98
C ALA A 81 2.07 -4.40 0.87
N VAL A 82 1.59 -5.20 1.82
CA VAL A 82 1.79 -6.66 1.82
C VAL A 82 1.10 -7.31 0.62
N MET A 83 -0.20 -7.05 0.46
CA MET A 83 -0.98 -7.68 -0.62
C MET A 83 -0.43 -7.30 -2.00
N THR A 84 -0.15 -6.03 -2.21
CA THR A 84 0.33 -5.55 -3.51
C THR A 84 1.79 -5.84 -3.75
N GLY A 85 2.61 -5.82 -2.70
CA GLY A 85 4.02 -6.18 -2.79
C GLY A 85 4.22 -7.66 -3.13
N ILE A 86 3.47 -8.57 -2.51
CA ILE A 86 3.51 -10.00 -2.84
C ILE A 86 2.98 -10.23 -4.26
N ALA A 87 1.78 -9.74 -4.58
CA ALA A 87 1.18 -9.94 -5.90
C ALA A 87 2.00 -9.26 -7.01
N GLY A 88 2.58 -8.10 -6.73
CA GLY A 88 3.47 -7.37 -7.63
C GLY A 88 4.89 -7.91 -7.68
N GLY A 89 5.29 -8.89 -6.85
CA GLY A 89 6.64 -9.46 -6.81
C GLY A 89 7.69 -8.43 -6.38
N ALA A 90 7.38 -7.62 -5.38
CA ALA A 90 8.34 -6.74 -4.74
C ALA A 90 9.44 -7.56 -4.04
N GLU A 91 10.67 -7.06 -4.05
CA GLU A 91 11.78 -7.72 -3.37
C GLU A 91 11.69 -7.58 -1.85
N LYS A 92 11.27 -6.42 -1.43
CA LYS A 92 11.07 -6.09 -0.01
C LYS A 92 9.75 -5.35 0.18
N ILE A 93 9.15 -5.62 1.33
CA ILE A 93 7.91 -4.96 1.76
C ILE A 93 8.15 -4.46 3.18
N LEU A 94 8.04 -3.15 3.35
CA LEU A 94 8.27 -2.48 4.63
C LEU A 94 6.93 -2.02 5.20
N ILE A 95 6.61 -2.52 6.38
CA ILE A 95 5.31 -2.27 7.02
C ILE A 95 5.48 -1.81 8.47
N PRO A 96 4.55 -1.02 9.02
CA PRO A 96 4.68 -0.51 10.39
C PRO A 96 4.63 -1.59 11.48
N GLU A 97 4.04 -2.75 11.17
CA GLU A 97 3.91 -3.88 12.10
C GLU A 97 5.23 -4.62 12.35
N VAL A 98 6.22 -4.46 11.47
CA VAL A 98 7.51 -5.15 11.54
C VAL A 98 8.64 -4.14 11.54
N LYS A 99 9.48 -4.16 12.58
CA LYS A 99 10.69 -3.33 12.63
C LYS A 99 11.68 -3.76 11.55
N PHE A 100 12.30 -2.81 10.91
CA PHE A 100 13.36 -3.04 9.92
C PHE A 100 14.53 -2.08 10.15
N ASP A 101 15.70 -2.46 9.66
CA ASP A 101 16.90 -1.64 9.62
C ASP A 101 17.24 -1.31 8.17
N VAL A 102 17.29 -0.02 7.84
CA VAL A 102 17.59 0.47 6.49
C VAL A 102 19.03 0.12 6.09
N ASN A 103 19.96 0.02 7.04
CA ASN A 103 21.34 -0.37 6.75
C ASN A 103 21.42 -1.85 6.32
N GLU A 104 20.72 -2.71 7.05
CA GLU A 104 20.62 -4.13 6.70
C GLU A 104 19.93 -4.31 5.34
N LEU A 105 18.83 -3.58 5.10
CA LEU A 105 18.15 -3.56 3.82
C LEU A 105 19.08 -3.16 2.67
N SER A 106 19.85 -2.10 2.86
CA SER A 106 20.83 -1.62 1.87
C SER A 106 21.90 -2.67 1.56
N ASN A 107 22.39 -3.37 2.59
CA ASN A 107 23.36 -4.46 2.42
C ASN A 107 22.78 -5.64 1.64
N GLN A 108 21.52 -6.01 1.91
CA GLN A 108 20.82 -7.07 1.17
C GLN A 108 20.63 -6.70 -0.31
N ILE A 109 20.28 -5.43 -0.60
CA ILE A 109 20.16 -4.92 -1.97
C ILE A 109 21.51 -4.99 -2.70
N LYS A 110 22.59 -4.55 -2.06
CA LYS A 110 23.95 -4.67 -2.63
C LYS A 110 24.30 -6.11 -2.97
N PHE A 111 24.03 -7.02 -2.05
CA PHE A 111 24.31 -8.45 -2.24
C PHE A 111 23.50 -9.02 -3.41
N SER A 112 22.21 -8.73 -3.48
CA SER A 112 21.34 -9.15 -4.59
C SER A 112 21.83 -8.59 -5.93
N HIS A 113 22.24 -7.32 -5.96
CA HIS A 113 22.76 -6.69 -7.18
C HIS A 113 24.10 -7.31 -7.62
N ALA A 114 25.02 -7.57 -6.68
CA ALA A 114 26.28 -8.27 -6.95
C ALA A 114 26.07 -9.71 -7.44
N ALA A 115 24.96 -10.36 -7.02
CA ALA A 115 24.55 -11.68 -7.49
C ALA A 115 23.84 -11.67 -8.87
N GLY A 116 23.80 -10.53 -9.55
CA GLY A 116 23.24 -10.39 -10.91
C GLY A 116 21.78 -9.95 -10.96
N LYS A 117 21.19 -9.49 -9.87
CA LYS A 117 19.86 -8.92 -9.89
C LYS A 117 19.92 -7.45 -10.32
N TRP A 118 19.44 -7.16 -11.50
CA TRP A 118 19.60 -5.86 -12.15
C TRP A 118 18.74 -4.73 -11.58
N TYR A 119 17.63 -5.03 -10.92
CA TYR A 119 16.73 -4.04 -10.34
C TYR A 119 16.08 -4.54 -9.06
N SER A 120 15.56 -3.62 -8.26
CA SER A 120 14.82 -3.94 -7.03
C SER A 120 13.59 -3.05 -6.90
N ILE A 121 12.46 -3.65 -6.54
CA ILE A 121 11.25 -2.94 -6.14
C ILE A 121 11.03 -3.14 -4.65
N ILE A 122 10.93 -2.04 -3.92
CA ILE A 122 10.64 -2.01 -2.48
C ILE A 122 9.27 -1.34 -2.33
N VAL A 123 8.33 -2.01 -1.73
CA VAL A 123 7.03 -1.42 -1.38
C VAL A 123 7.05 -1.02 0.08
N LEU A 124 6.78 0.25 0.35
CA LEU A 124 6.77 0.85 1.67
C LEU A 124 5.35 1.30 2.02
N ALA A 125 4.80 0.83 3.13
CA ALA A 125 3.60 1.41 3.71
C ALA A 125 3.92 2.79 4.32
N GLU A 126 3.11 3.81 4.08
CA GLU A 126 3.31 5.17 4.62
C GLU A 126 3.48 5.21 6.14
N GLY A 127 2.86 4.26 6.86
CA GLY A 127 2.99 4.13 8.31
C GLY A 127 4.34 3.60 8.80
N ALA A 128 5.15 3.04 7.91
CA ALA A 128 6.47 2.49 8.24
C ALA A 128 7.60 3.53 8.12
N GLY A 129 7.39 4.60 7.37
CA GLY A 129 8.38 5.67 7.20
C GLY A 129 8.17 6.47 5.92
N SER A 130 9.14 7.31 5.59
CA SER A 130 9.15 8.12 4.37
C SER A 130 9.98 7.44 3.28
N ALA A 131 9.37 7.20 2.12
CA ALA A 131 10.10 6.64 0.97
C ALA A 131 11.23 7.56 0.49
N VAL A 132 11.07 8.88 0.65
CA VAL A 132 12.10 9.86 0.28
C VAL A 132 13.34 9.70 1.15
N GLU A 133 13.17 9.58 2.47
CA GLU A 133 14.27 9.40 3.42
C GLU A 133 14.94 8.03 3.24
N ILE A 134 14.15 6.97 3.16
CA ILE A 134 14.65 5.60 2.97
C ILE A 134 15.37 5.47 1.62
N GLY A 135 14.78 6.00 0.55
CA GLY A 135 15.38 5.97 -0.78
C GLY A 135 16.70 6.74 -0.85
N LYS A 136 16.81 7.86 -0.15
CA LYS A 136 18.08 8.61 -0.02
C LYS A 136 19.16 7.76 0.66
N VAL A 137 18.85 7.16 1.81
CA VAL A 137 19.81 6.30 2.54
C VAL A 137 20.24 5.11 1.69
N ILE A 138 19.31 4.44 1.01
CA ILE A 138 19.63 3.32 0.12
C ILE A 138 20.57 3.79 -1.01
N GLY A 139 20.25 4.90 -1.66
CA GLY A 139 21.10 5.45 -2.74
C GLY A 139 22.51 5.78 -2.27
N GLU A 140 22.64 6.47 -1.12
CA GLU A 140 23.93 6.84 -0.54
C GLU A 140 24.77 5.62 -0.14
N GLN A 141 24.13 4.63 0.47
CA GLN A 141 24.84 3.43 0.95
C GLN A 141 25.17 2.45 -0.16
N THR A 142 24.28 2.28 -1.14
CA THR A 142 24.49 1.28 -2.20
C THR A 142 25.24 1.82 -3.40
N GLY A 143 25.17 3.12 -3.66
CA GLY A 143 25.68 3.75 -4.89
C GLY A 143 24.80 3.45 -6.12
N LEU A 144 23.65 2.79 -5.95
CA LEU A 144 22.73 2.46 -7.04
C LEU A 144 21.79 3.63 -7.34
N ASP A 145 21.38 3.77 -8.62
CA ASP A 145 20.36 4.75 -9.02
C ASP A 145 19.02 4.40 -8.34
N THR A 146 18.72 5.10 -7.24
CA THR A 146 17.52 4.87 -6.43
C THR A 146 16.47 5.94 -6.75
N ARG A 147 15.29 5.51 -7.10
CA ARG A 147 14.14 6.38 -7.40
C ARG A 147 13.01 6.14 -6.42
N VAL A 148 12.28 7.20 -6.14
CA VAL A 148 11.14 7.17 -5.20
C VAL A 148 9.87 7.51 -5.97
N SER A 149 8.83 6.76 -5.69
CA SER A 149 7.48 7.05 -6.17
C SER A 149 6.51 7.01 -4.99
N VAL A 150 5.82 8.11 -4.74
CA VAL A 150 4.77 8.20 -3.72
C VAL A 150 3.44 8.23 -4.44
N LEU A 151 2.63 7.18 -4.33
CA LEU A 151 1.36 7.11 -5.05
C LEU A 151 0.31 8.07 -4.48
N GLY A 152 0.30 8.25 -3.15
CA GLY A 152 -0.64 9.17 -2.52
C GLY A 152 -2.11 8.90 -2.90
N HIS A 153 -2.88 9.96 -3.09
CA HIS A 153 -4.34 9.90 -3.24
C HIS A 153 -4.86 9.24 -4.53
N ILE A 154 -4.02 8.98 -5.54
CA ILE A 154 -4.46 8.23 -6.73
C ILE A 154 -4.95 6.83 -6.38
N GLN A 155 -4.50 6.25 -5.28
CA GLN A 155 -4.92 4.96 -4.76
C GLN A 155 -6.38 4.94 -4.29
N ARG A 156 -6.99 6.11 -4.05
CA ARG A 156 -8.38 6.25 -3.61
C ARG A 156 -9.37 6.21 -4.78
N GLY A 157 -8.89 6.17 -6.01
CA GLY A 157 -9.67 6.07 -7.22
C GLY A 157 -9.25 4.86 -8.05
N GLY A 158 -10.04 4.52 -9.04
CA GLY A 158 -9.78 3.43 -9.97
C GLY A 158 -11.06 2.70 -10.36
N SER A 159 -10.93 1.76 -11.29
CA SER A 159 -12.04 0.89 -11.67
C SER A 159 -12.26 -0.19 -10.62
N PRO A 160 -13.47 -0.34 -10.07
CA PRO A 160 -13.74 -1.40 -9.10
C PRO A 160 -13.59 -2.77 -9.78
N PRO A 161 -13.01 -3.77 -9.09
CA PRO A 161 -12.90 -5.10 -9.63
C PRO A 161 -14.27 -5.77 -9.76
N LEU A 162 -14.37 -6.69 -10.69
CA LEU A 162 -15.63 -7.36 -11.07
C LEU A 162 -16.34 -8.00 -9.87
N PHE A 163 -15.57 -8.51 -8.92
CA PHE A 163 -16.07 -9.13 -7.69
C PHE A 163 -16.97 -8.17 -6.87
N TYR A 164 -16.60 -6.91 -6.74
CA TYR A 164 -17.39 -5.92 -6.03
C TYR A 164 -18.60 -5.45 -6.84
N VAL A 165 -18.46 -5.33 -8.15
CA VAL A 165 -19.58 -4.97 -9.03
C VAL A 165 -20.71 -6.00 -8.89
N PHE A 166 -20.39 -7.29 -8.90
CA PHE A 166 -21.39 -8.35 -8.74
C PHE A 166 -21.96 -8.44 -7.32
N ARG A 167 -21.17 -8.22 -6.28
CA ARG A 167 -21.63 -8.33 -4.89
C ARG A 167 -22.64 -7.24 -4.51
N PHE A 168 -22.58 -6.08 -5.15
CA PHE A 168 -23.51 -4.99 -4.91
C PHE A 168 -24.73 -4.95 -5.86
N ILE A 169 -24.69 -5.68 -6.97
CA ILE A 169 -25.84 -5.81 -7.90
C ILE A 169 -26.75 -7.00 -7.51
N ALA A 170 -26.25 -7.94 -6.73
CA ALA A 170 -26.96 -9.16 -6.33
C ALA A 170 -27.77 -9.05 -5.03
N VAL A 171 -28.22 -7.82 -4.65
CA VAL A 171 -29.14 -7.60 -3.51
C VAL A 171 -30.50 -7.16 -3.99
#